data_af7c7fc5b85008ee2312ebbfe463fedd
#
_entry.id   af7c7fc5b85008ee2312ebbfe463fedd
#
_cell.length_a   1.000
_cell.length_b   1.000
_cell.length_c   1.000
_cell.angle_alpha   90.00
_cell.angle_beta   90.00
_cell.angle_gamma   90.00
#
_symmetry.space_group_name_H-M   'P 1'
#
loop_
_entity.id
_entity.type
_entity.pdbx_description
1 polymer ?
#
loop_
_entity_poly.entity_id
_entity_poly.type
_entity_poly.pdbx_seq_one_letter_code
_entity_poly.pdbx_strand_id
1 'polypeptide(L)'
;MRKIKKIFKIKKRHVSYSFSELLIVTLVVSLVISSVVGFVVFKIVGNTSLLKVEATYDKIKNEYYKSFNKDELESAAIDGMMSYLNEKYSSYLKADETTNLDSKLEGSYEGIGIEISKIDEKIKIVNVYENTPAGVAGLKSGDIIVKIDDIKIDASSSIETVLSLVKDKKEINISVKRDDEEKNFKVAIKTIEKPVVTRKVFTKNGKKIGYIYLSSFTENSANQVKTALKELDNEKIDSLIFDVRSNTGGYLTSVTDILNMFLKKGHVLYSLEEKNKKQTYYDTTKEEYDKDVVVLIDRKTASASEILASSLKESYGAIVVGTTSYGKGKVQNTYRLTKNTMLKYTTAKWYTPLGNSIDEVGITPGVYVNLDKNYAKNPCDDTDNQLQKAIEILTQ
;
A
#
# COMPACT_ATOMS: atom_id res chain seq x y z
N MET A 1 39.61 -41.74 7.29
CA MET A 1 39.70 -40.60 8.21
C MET A 1 41.09 -40.45 8.81
N ARG A 2 42.11 -40.08 8.02
CA ARG A 2 43.51 -39.90 8.49
C ARG A 2 44.35 -39.04 7.53
N LYS A 3 43.85 -37.89 7.02
CA LYS A 3 44.63 -36.98 6.15
C LYS A 3 44.33 -35.46 6.29
N ILE A 4 43.69 -34.98 7.34
CA ILE A 4 43.42 -33.54 7.52
C ILE A 4 43.98 -33.00 8.86
N LYS A 5 45.16 -33.46 9.27
CA LYS A 5 45.84 -32.96 10.49
C LYS A 5 47.29 -32.48 10.25
N LYS A 6 47.58 -31.96 9.07
CA LYS A 6 48.95 -31.52 8.77
C LYS A 6 49.08 -30.15 8.11
N ILE A 7 48.16 -29.24 8.31
CA ILE A 7 48.28 -27.85 7.84
C ILE A 7 47.91 -26.97 9.02
N PHE A 8 48.81 -26.37 9.63
CA PHE A 8 48.92 -25.25 10.57
C PHE A 8 49.81 -25.60 11.79
N LYS A 9 51.08 -26.02 11.54
CA LYS A 9 52.17 -25.76 12.48
C LYS A 9 52.69 -24.35 12.18
N ILE A 10 52.07 -23.30 12.75
CA ILE A 10 52.64 -21.98 12.83
C ILE A 10 53.86 -22.11 13.75
N LYS A 11 55.07 -22.15 13.18
CA LYS A 11 56.32 -21.96 13.93
C LYS A 11 56.23 -20.59 14.58
N LYS A 12 56.13 -20.52 15.91
CA LYS A 12 56.33 -19.27 16.65
C LYS A 12 57.77 -18.84 16.41
N ARG A 13 57.98 -17.99 15.40
CA ARG A 13 59.19 -17.20 15.28
C ARG A 13 59.08 -16.07 16.32
N HIS A 14 59.92 -16.11 17.34
CA HIS A 14 60.14 -14.93 18.16
C HIS A 14 60.83 -13.88 17.27
N VAL A 15 60.05 -12.95 16.77
CA VAL A 15 60.60 -11.79 16.04
C VAL A 15 60.88 -10.76 17.12
N SER A 16 62.12 -10.50 17.41
CA SER A 16 62.53 -9.38 18.26
C SER A 16 62.65 -8.16 17.37
N TYR A 17 61.83 -7.16 17.62
CA TYR A 17 61.94 -5.87 16.96
C TYR A 17 62.91 -4.96 17.72
N SER A 18 63.76 -4.26 16.98
CA SER A 18 64.54 -3.18 17.56
C SER A 18 63.63 -2.00 17.92
N PHE A 19 64.05 -1.16 18.84
CA PHE A 19 63.28 0.02 19.25
C PHE A 19 62.96 0.94 18.05
N SER A 20 63.86 1.06 17.10
CA SER A 20 63.67 1.82 15.85
C SER A 20 62.61 1.20 14.92
N GLU A 21 62.57 -0.13 14.80
CA GLU A 21 61.57 -0.83 14.00
C GLU A 21 60.16 -0.68 14.63
N LEU A 22 60.06 -0.80 15.95
CA LEU A 22 58.82 -0.56 16.66
C LEU A 22 58.30 0.86 16.46
N LEU A 23 59.22 1.85 16.50
CA LEU A 23 58.88 3.27 16.30
C LEU A 23 58.39 3.53 14.88
N ILE A 24 59.03 2.91 13.87
CA ILE A 24 58.60 3.03 12.46
C ILE A 24 57.21 2.39 12.26
N VAL A 25 56.97 1.18 12.79
CA VAL A 25 55.68 0.50 12.69
C VAL A 25 54.58 1.31 13.34
N THR A 26 54.84 1.90 14.54
CA THR A 26 53.87 2.74 15.24
C THR A 26 53.54 4.01 14.43
N LEU A 27 54.54 4.63 13.83
CA LEU A 27 54.36 5.79 12.96
C LEU A 27 53.53 5.48 11.72
N VAL A 28 53.82 4.37 11.06
CA VAL A 28 53.07 3.92 9.88
C VAL A 28 51.62 3.59 10.23
N VAL A 29 51.41 2.87 11.34
CA VAL A 29 50.05 2.51 11.80
C VAL A 29 49.26 3.80 12.17
N SER A 30 49.89 4.74 12.85
CA SER A 30 49.23 6.03 13.21
C SER A 30 48.89 6.85 11.97
N LEU A 31 49.76 6.89 10.96
CA LEU A 31 49.51 7.55 9.67
C LEU A 31 48.34 6.91 8.90
N VAL A 32 48.26 5.57 8.87
CA VAL A 32 47.17 4.84 8.25
C VAL A 32 45.86 5.13 8.97
N ILE A 33 45.84 5.02 10.31
CA ILE A 33 44.66 5.35 11.12
C ILE A 33 44.19 6.77 10.88
N SER A 34 45.13 7.74 10.92
CA SER A 34 44.81 9.16 10.68
C SER A 34 44.28 9.41 9.28
N SER A 35 44.80 8.68 8.27
CA SER A 35 44.31 8.78 6.88
C SER A 35 42.89 8.18 6.74
N VAL A 36 42.62 7.03 7.39
CA VAL A 36 41.30 6.42 7.41
C VAL A 36 40.28 7.29 8.15
N VAL A 37 40.67 7.81 9.32
CA VAL A 37 39.83 8.75 10.09
C VAL A 37 39.57 10.02 9.28
N GLY A 38 40.61 10.61 8.67
CA GLY A 38 40.51 11.80 7.80
C GLY A 38 39.59 11.55 6.61
N PHE A 39 39.68 10.36 5.96
CA PHE A 39 38.78 9.95 4.85
C PHE A 39 37.34 9.77 5.32
N VAL A 40 37.13 9.13 6.47
CA VAL A 40 35.79 8.96 7.06
C VAL A 40 35.20 10.32 7.45
N VAL A 41 35.97 11.17 8.11
CA VAL A 41 35.55 12.54 8.44
C VAL A 41 35.27 13.36 7.18
N PHE A 42 36.13 13.27 6.14
CA PHE A 42 35.90 13.91 4.85
C PHE A 42 34.63 13.41 4.16
N LYS A 43 34.34 12.10 4.23
CA LYS A 43 33.08 11.52 3.71
C LYS A 43 31.85 11.98 4.50
N ILE A 44 31.97 12.11 5.82
CA ILE A 44 30.87 12.54 6.71
C ILE A 44 30.69 14.07 6.63
N VAL A 45 31.78 14.84 6.67
CA VAL A 45 31.74 16.30 6.66
C VAL A 45 31.78 16.89 5.24
N GLY A 46 32.20 16.10 4.24
CA GLY A 46 32.37 16.55 2.83
C GLY A 46 31.06 16.90 2.11
N ASN A 47 29.90 16.72 2.75
CA ASN A 47 28.63 17.26 2.26
C ASN A 47 28.39 18.68 2.82
N THR A 48 29.30 19.61 2.48
CA THR A 48 29.26 21.01 2.93
C THR A 48 27.98 21.77 2.57
N SER A 49 27.16 21.23 1.68
CA SER A 49 25.89 21.83 1.24
C SER A 49 24.84 21.95 2.37
N LEU A 50 24.84 21.06 3.37
CA LEU A 50 23.89 21.08 4.49
C LEU A 50 24.40 21.87 5.72
N LEU A 51 25.68 22.26 5.77
CA LEU A 51 26.24 23.01 6.91
C LEU A 51 25.49 24.32 7.19
N LYS A 52 24.96 24.98 6.16
CA LYS A 52 24.17 26.21 6.36
C LYS A 52 22.84 25.92 7.04
N VAL A 53 22.19 24.78 6.70
CA VAL A 53 20.93 24.39 7.31
C VAL A 53 21.14 24.01 8.76
N GLU A 54 22.19 23.23 9.06
CA GLU A 54 22.59 22.86 10.41
C GLU A 54 22.95 24.06 11.26
N ALA A 55 23.81 24.94 10.74
CA ALA A 55 24.20 26.19 11.44
C ALA A 55 23.01 27.13 11.68
N THR A 56 22.03 27.16 10.76
CA THR A 56 20.80 27.94 10.93
C THR A 56 19.95 27.36 12.04
N TYR A 57 19.77 26.01 12.03
CA TYR A 57 19.05 25.31 13.07
C TYR A 57 19.67 25.55 14.46
N ASP A 58 20.98 25.37 14.58
CA ASP A 58 21.68 25.55 15.85
C ASP A 58 21.61 27.00 16.34
N LYS A 59 21.72 28.00 15.45
CA LYS A 59 21.59 29.40 15.80
C LYS A 59 20.20 29.70 16.36
N ILE A 60 19.14 29.25 15.70
CA ILE A 60 17.77 29.43 16.19
C ILE A 60 17.59 28.73 17.52
N LYS A 61 18.01 27.45 17.63
CA LYS A 61 17.89 26.64 18.85
C LYS A 61 18.56 27.29 20.07
N ASN A 62 19.71 27.93 19.89
CA ASN A 62 20.52 28.45 20.99
C ASN A 62 20.24 29.90 21.32
N GLU A 63 19.77 30.72 20.35
CA GLU A 63 19.72 32.16 20.51
C GLU A 63 18.34 32.80 20.28
N TYR A 64 17.35 32.04 19.80
CA TYR A 64 16.04 32.61 19.62
C TYR A 64 15.37 32.94 20.96
N TYR A 65 14.82 34.13 21.07
CA TYR A 65 14.35 34.70 22.33
C TYR A 65 13.09 34.11 22.93
N LYS A 66 12.32 33.35 22.15
CA LYS A 66 11.11 32.65 22.60
C LYS A 66 11.31 31.16 22.63
N SER A 67 10.61 30.47 23.54
CA SER A 67 10.50 29.01 23.49
C SER A 67 9.74 28.55 22.24
N PHE A 68 10.18 27.46 21.64
CA PHE A 68 9.54 26.83 20.50
C PHE A 68 9.71 25.30 20.59
N ASN A 69 8.89 24.59 19.82
CA ASN A 69 8.98 23.15 19.70
C ASN A 69 10.06 22.80 18.66
N LYS A 70 11.08 22.04 19.07
CA LYS A 70 12.21 21.63 18.21
C LYS A 70 11.76 20.70 17.10
N ASP A 71 10.86 19.77 17.39
CA ASP A 71 10.35 18.79 16.40
C ASP A 71 9.54 19.50 15.31
N GLU A 72 8.83 20.56 15.68
CA GLU A 72 8.11 21.40 14.71
C GLU A 72 9.08 22.19 13.82
N LEU A 73 10.18 22.70 14.37
CA LEU A 73 11.20 23.40 13.58
C LEU A 73 11.89 22.45 12.59
N GLU A 74 12.22 21.22 13.02
CA GLU A 74 12.80 20.20 12.16
C GLU A 74 11.80 19.80 11.05
N SER A 75 10.55 19.60 11.41
CA SER A 75 9.47 19.30 10.45
C SER A 75 9.31 20.41 9.42
N ALA A 76 9.34 21.67 9.85
CA ALA A 76 9.24 22.83 8.94
C ALA A 76 10.43 22.91 7.97
N ALA A 77 11.64 22.55 8.40
CA ALA A 77 12.81 22.51 7.52
C ALA A 77 12.66 21.41 6.45
N ILE A 78 12.18 20.23 6.82
CA ILE A 78 11.92 19.12 5.89
C ILE A 78 10.79 19.49 4.93
N ASP A 79 9.69 20.05 5.43
CA ASP A 79 8.57 20.54 4.62
C ASP A 79 9.04 21.60 3.60
N GLY A 80 9.95 22.49 3.98
CA GLY A 80 10.56 23.46 3.08
C GLY A 80 11.34 22.82 1.93
N MET A 81 12.11 21.76 2.20
CA MET A 81 12.82 20.99 1.17
C MET A 81 11.84 20.26 0.24
N MET A 82 10.79 19.67 0.79
CA MET A 82 9.78 18.98 -0.03
C MET A 82 8.98 19.97 -0.89
N SER A 83 8.63 21.13 -0.34
CA SER A 83 7.94 22.19 -1.07
C SER A 83 8.75 22.75 -2.25
N TYR A 84 10.08 22.81 -2.12
CA TYR A 84 10.97 23.25 -3.21
C TYR A 84 10.86 22.34 -4.45
N LEU A 85 10.55 21.06 -4.29
CA LEU A 85 10.39 20.13 -5.41
C LEU A 85 9.18 20.50 -6.30
N ASN A 86 8.22 21.27 -5.75
CA ASN A 86 6.99 21.68 -6.43
C ASN A 86 6.29 20.47 -7.13
N GLU A 87 6.24 19.33 -6.43
CA GLU A 87 5.74 18.07 -6.95
C GLU A 87 4.56 17.59 -6.10
N LYS A 88 3.41 17.48 -6.75
CA LYS A 88 2.07 17.22 -6.18
C LYS A 88 1.98 15.98 -5.29
N TYR A 89 2.80 14.95 -5.57
CA TYR A 89 2.71 13.65 -4.92
C TYR A 89 3.82 13.40 -3.90
N SER A 90 4.75 14.35 -3.76
CA SER A 90 5.86 14.28 -2.83
C SER A 90 5.56 15.09 -1.58
N SER A 91 5.73 14.48 -0.40
CA SER A 91 5.41 15.10 0.88
C SER A 91 6.20 14.48 2.02
N TYR A 92 6.42 15.26 3.07
CA TYR A 92 6.81 14.76 4.38
C TYR A 92 5.55 14.37 5.15
N LEU A 93 5.52 13.14 5.63
CA LEU A 93 4.39 12.58 6.37
C LEU A 93 4.72 12.56 7.86
N LYS A 94 3.89 13.21 8.66
CA LYS A 94 3.93 13.20 10.13
C LYS A 94 3.29 11.92 10.67
N ALA A 95 3.27 11.76 11.99
CA ALA A 95 2.86 10.51 12.65
C ALA A 95 1.52 9.96 12.17
N ASP A 96 0.48 10.80 12.16
CA ASP A 96 -0.87 10.36 11.77
C ASP A 96 -0.94 10.01 10.29
N GLU A 97 -0.31 10.82 9.43
CA GLU A 97 -0.28 10.59 7.98
C GLU A 97 0.53 9.34 7.62
N THR A 98 1.65 9.09 8.34
CA THR A 98 2.47 7.89 8.21
C THR A 98 1.66 6.65 8.57
N THR A 99 1.00 6.65 9.74
CA THR A 99 0.15 5.55 10.20
C THR A 99 -1.01 5.30 9.24
N ASN A 100 -1.64 6.35 8.73
CA ASN A 100 -2.73 6.24 7.76
C ASN A 100 -2.26 5.63 6.43
N LEU A 101 -1.08 6.02 5.95
CA LEU A 101 -0.51 5.45 4.72
C LEU A 101 -0.16 3.98 4.92
N ASP A 102 0.53 3.62 6.02
CA ASP A 102 0.86 2.24 6.36
C ASP A 102 -0.40 1.37 6.40
N SER A 103 -1.41 1.76 7.18
CA SER A 103 -2.68 1.03 7.30
C SER A 103 -3.42 0.86 5.96
N LYS A 104 -3.26 1.82 5.06
CA LYS A 104 -3.85 1.76 3.71
C LYS A 104 -3.15 0.78 2.80
N LEU A 105 -1.83 0.67 2.92
CA LEU A 105 -0.99 -0.14 2.04
C LEU A 105 -0.84 -1.59 2.54
N GLU A 106 -0.65 -1.78 3.84
CA GLU A 106 -0.50 -3.12 4.42
C GLU A 106 -1.73 -3.99 4.17
N GLY A 107 -2.93 -3.41 4.16
CA GLY A 107 -4.17 -4.14 3.95
C GLY A 107 -4.50 -5.09 5.10
N SER A 108 -3.83 -4.94 6.22
CA SER A 108 -4.06 -5.66 7.46
C SER A 108 -4.03 -4.71 8.65
N TYR A 109 -4.67 -5.08 9.74
CA TYR A 109 -4.66 -4.31 10.98
C TYR A 109 -4.81 -5.26 12.18
N GLU A 110 -4.32 -4.84 13.34
CA GLU A 110 -4.59 -5.55 14.58
C GLU A 110 -5.99 -5.19 15.10
N GLY A 111 -6.83 -6.21 15.28
CA GLY A 111 -8.22 -6.00 15.69
C GLY A 111 -8.99 -7.29 15.85
N ILE A 112 -10.31 -7.16 15.90
CA ILE A 112 -11.23 -8.28 16.07
C ILE A 112 -11.97 -8.66 14.78
N GLY A 113 -11.86 -7.85 13.70
CA GLY A 113 -12.48 -8.13 12.40
C GLY A 113 -13.90 -7.58 12.26
N ILE A 114 -14.14 -6.36 12.72
CA ILE A 114 -15.40 -5.64 12.53
C ILE A 114 -15.14 -4.27 11.89
N GLU A 115 -16.18 -3.76 11.25
CA GLU A 115 -16.27 -2.38 10.81
C GLU A 115 -17.32 -1.67 11.66
N ILE A 116 -16.99 -0.48 12.17
CA ILE A 116 -17.87 0.28 13.04
C ILE A 116 -18.18 1.66 12.45
N SER A 117 -19.35 2.19 12.76
CA SER A 117 -19.76 3.53 12.38
C SER A 117 -20.55 4.18 13.51
N LYS A 118 -20.46 5.50 13.63
CA LYS A 118 -21.33 6.27 14.56
C LYS A 118 -22.61 6.65 13.83
N ILE A 119 -23.73 6.04 14.23
CA ILE A 119 -25.07 6.22 13.65
C ILE A 119 -26.03 6.52 14.80
N ASP A 120 -26.77 7.62 14.73
CA ASP A 120 -27.72 8.06 15.76
C ASP A 120 -27.07 8.13 17.16
N GLU A 121 -25.91 8.79 17.26
CA GLU A 121 -25.10 8.92 18.48
C GLU A 121 -24.68 7.57 19.12
N LYS A 122 -24.74 6.46 18.39
CA LYS A 122 -24.35 5.12 18.84
C LYS A 122 -23.26 4.56 17.97
N ILE A 123 -22.31 3.84 18.56
CA ILE A 123 -21.30 3.08 17.83
C ILE A 123 -21.91 1.74 17.44
N LYS A 124 -22.17 1.55 16.14
CA LYS A 124 -22.75 0.33 15.58
C LYS A 124 -21.73 -0.47 14.82
N ILE A 125 -21.79 -1.78 14.92
CA ILE A 125 -21.08 -2.71 14.03
C ILE A 125 -21.85 -2.71 12.70
N VAL A 126 -21.23 -2.20 11.64
CA VAL A 126 -21.84 -2.17 10.30
C VAL A 126 -21.46 -3.40 9.48
N ASN A 127 -20.32 -4.01 9.79
CA ASN A 127 -19.90 -5.26 9.16
C ASN A 127 -19.09 -6.13 10.13
N VAL A 128 -19.19 -7.45 9.99
CA VAL A 128 -18.34 -8.44 10.66
C VAL A 128 -17.72 -9.30 9.57
N TYR A 129 -16.39 -9.31 9.48
CA TYR A 129 -15.70 -10.10 8.47
C TYR A 129 -15.72 -11.57 8.81
N GLU A 130 -15.94 -12.39 7.81
CA GLU A 130 -15.97 -13.86 7.96
C GLU A 130 -14.62 -14.40 8.45
N ASN A 131 -14.66 -15.52 9.21
CA ASN A 131 -13.48 -16.19 9.74
C ASN A 131 -12.59 -15.32 10.66
N THR A 132 -13.10 -14.21 11.17
CA THR A 132 -12.39 -13.34 12.13
C THR A 132 -12.78 -13.66 13.58
N PRO A 133 -11.98 -13.23 14.58
CA PRO A 133 -12.31 -13.43 15.99
C PRO A 133 -13.72 -12.95 16.38
N ALA A 134 -14.17 -11.83 15.83
CA ALA A 134 -15.52 -11.29 16.08
C ALA A 134 -16.61 -12.17 15.50
N GLY A 135 -16.42 -12.66 14.27
CA GLY A 135 -17.37 -13.57 13.62
C GLY A 135 -17.47 -14.91 14.37
N VAL A 136 -16.33 -15.49 14.75
CA VAL A 136 -16.25 -16.73 15.55
C VAL A 136 -16.89 -16.55 16.93
N ALA A 137 -16.73 -15.37 17.57
CA ALA A 137 -17.37 -15.06 18.84
C ALA A 137 -18.89 -14.85 18.73
N GLY A 138 -19.44 -14.63 17.53
CA GLY A 138 -20.86 -14.45 17.31
C GLY A 138 -21.35 -13.00 17.30
N LEU A 139 -20.45 -12.02 17.15
CA LEU A 139 -20.82 -10.63 16.86
C LEU A 139 -21.50 -10.55 15.48
N LYS A 140 -22.41 -9.60 15.32
CA LYS A 140 -23.19 -9.42 14.08
C LYS A 140 -23.27 -7.97 13.64
N SER A 141 -23.46 -7.76 12.35
CA SER A 141 -23.86 -6.46 11.83
C SER A 141 -25.18 -6.02 12.50
N GLY A 142 -25.29 -4.74 12.84
CA GLY A 142 -26.40 -4.15 13.58
C GLY A 142 -26.21 -4.09 15.10
N ASP A 143 -25.26 -4.82 15.68
CA ASP A 143 -24.92 -4.73 17.10
C ASP A 143 -24.50 -3.31 17.49
N ILE A 144 -24.99 -2.82 18.61
CA ILE A 144 -24.59 -1.52 19.19
C ILE A 144 -23.58 -1.80 20.30
N ILE A 145 -22.38 -1.28 20.18
CA ILE A 145 -21.35 -1.42 21.22
C ILE A 145 -21.73 -0.52 22.40
N VAL A 146 -21.85 -1.12 23.59
CA VAL A 146 -22.22 -0.41 24.84
C VAL A 146 -21.12 -0.43 25.88
N LYS A 147 -20.15 -1.36 25.78
CA LYS A 147 -19.02 -1.46 26.72
C LYS A 147 -17.83 -2.20 26.07
N ILE A 148 -16.62 -1.76 26.40
CA ILE A 148 -15.37 -2.49 26.09
C ILE A 148 -14.56 -2.61 27.38
N ASP A 149 -14.32 -3.83 27.81
CA ASP A 149 -13.79 -4.16 29.16
C ASP A 149 -14.64 -3.44 30.22
N ASP A 150 -14.03 -2.54 31.00
CA ASP A 150 -14.76 -1.77 32.04
C ASP A 150 -15.21 -0.38 31.59
N ILE A 151 -14.91 0.00 30.35
CA ILE A 151 -15.20 1.32 29.79
C ILE A 151 -16.57 1.32 29.08
N LYS A 152 -17.49 2.16 29.54
CA LYS A 152 -18.80 2.36 28.92
C LYS A 152 -18.64 3.17 27.61
N ILE A 153 -19.36 2.74 26.59
CA ILE A 153 -19.45 3.41 25.29
C ILE A 153 -20.86 4.03 25.19
N ASP A 154 -20.91 5.34 25.01
CA ASP A 154 -22.16 6.12 24.95
C ASP A 154 -22.11 7.18 23.84
N ALA A 155 -23.08 8.10 23.84
CA ALA A 155 -23.21 9.16 22.83
C ALA A 155 -21.98 10.09 22.72
N SER A 156 -21.23 10.27 23.82
CA SER A 156 -20.03 11.10 23.84
C SER A 156 -18.80 10.39 23.25
N SER A 157 -18.85 9.07 23.12
CA SER A 157 -17.75 8.26 22.61
C SER A 157 -17.57 8.45 21.11
N SER A 158 -16.30 8.57 20.70
CA SER A 158 -15.92 8.61 19.27
C SER A 158 -15.43 7.24 18.78
N ILE A 159 -15.31 7.07 17.47
CA ILE A 159 -14.70 5.87 16.86
C ILE A 159 -13.26 5.75 17.33
N GLU A 160 -12.52 6.85 17.41
CA GLU A 160 -11.12 6.90 17.87
C GLU A 160 -11.00 6.41 19.31
N THR A 161 -11.97 6.76 20.16
CA THR A 161 -12.04 6.23 21.55
C THR A 161 -12.14 4.71 21.53
N VAL A 162 -13.03 4.13 20.74
CA VAL A 162 -13.20 2.68 20.63
C VAL A 162 -11.92 2.01 20.10
N LEU A 163 -11.30 2.57 19.06
CA LEU A 163 -10.06 2.04 18.50
C LEU A 163 -8.92 2.09 19.51
N SER A 164 -8.82 3.15 20.31
CA SER A 164 -7.78 3.27 21.35
C SER A 164 -7.92 2.22 22.46
N LEU A 165 -9.15 1.80 22.78
CA LEU A 165 -9.43 0.76 23.78
C LEU A 165 -9.06 -0.65 23.31
N VAL A 166 -8.93 -0.86 22.01
CA VAL A 166 -8.54 -2.15 21.40
C VAL A 166 -7.01 -2.24 21.18
N LYS A 167 -6.37 -1.10 20.99
CA LYS A 167 -4.95 -1.00 20.66
C LYS A 167 -4.05 -1.66 21.71
N ASP A 168 -3.02 -2.35 21.26
CA ASP A 168 -1.97 -3.01 22.08
C ASP A 168 -2.49 -4.08 23.08
N LYS A 169 -3.74 -4.56 22.89
CA LYS A 169 -4.31 -5.65 23.70
C LYS A 169 -4.22 -6.99 22.97
N LYS A 170 -4.31 -8.09 23.72
CA LYS A 170 -4.39 -9.44 23.15
C LYS A 170 -5.82 -9.95 23.04
N GLU A 171 -6.70 -9.47 23.90
CA GLU A 171 -8.12 -9.79 23.92
C GLU A 171 -8.90 -8.67 24.59
N ILE A 172 -10.20 -8.60 24.30
CA ILE A 172 -11.14 -7.66 24.92
C ILE A 172 -12.44 -8.37 25.30
N ASN A 173 -13.13 -7.84 26.32
CA ASN A 173 -14.53 -8.16 26.56
C ASN A 173 -15.37 -7.03 25.95
N ILE A 174 -16.23 -7.37 24.99
CA ILE A 174 -17.11 -6.42 24.33
C ILE A 174 -18.56 -6.72 24.66
N SER A 175 -19.29 -5.74 25.18
CA SER A 175 -20.73 -5.83 25.39
C SER A 175 -21.44 -5.09 24.29
N VAL A 176 -22.42 -5.71 23.70
CA VAL A 176 -23.25 -5.12 22.66
C VAL A 176 -24.73 -5.23 23.01
N LYS A 177 -25.52 -4.29 22.50
CA LYS A 177 -26.98 -4.36 22.53
C LYS A 177 -27.49 -4.88 21.19
N ARG A 178 -28.20 -6.03 21.22
CA ARG A 178 -28.85 -6.69 20.08
C ARG A 178 -30.28 -7.03 20.45
N ASP A 179 -31.25 -6.59 19.67
CA ASP A 179 -32.69 -6.83 19.92
C ASP A 179 -33.12 -6.42 21.35
N ASP A 180 -32.62 -5.26 21.82
CA ASP A 180 -32.79 -4.71 23.16
C ASP A 180 -32.17 -5.52 24.31
N GLU A 181 -31.51 -6.64 24.06
CA GLU A 181 -30.76 -7.43 25.04
C GLU A 181 -29.27 -7.09 25.02
N GLU A 182 -28.65 -7.05 26.19
CA GLU A 182 -27.18 -6.93 26.30
C GLU A 182 -26.53 -8.32 26.21
N LYS A 183 -25.54 -8.44 25.32
CA LYS A 183 -24.76 -9.68 25.09
C LYS A 183 -23.28 -9.38 25.24
N ASN A 184 -22.59 -10.27 25.95
CA ASN A 184 -21.17 -10.14 26.27
C ASN A 184 -20.37 -11.17 25.50
N PHE A 185 -19.27 -10.71 24.88
CA PHE A 185 -18.37 -11.53 24.08
C PHE A 185 -16.93 -11.32 24.51
N LYS A 186 -16.18 -12.39 24.67
CA LYS A 186 -14.73 -12.34 24.85
C LYS A 186 -14.08 -12.60 23.49
N VAL A 187 -13.32 -11.64 22.99
CA VAL A 187 -12.81 -11.64 21.61
C VAL A 187 -11.31 -11.42 21.63
N ALA A 188 -10.57 -12.32 20.99
CA ALA A 188 -9.14 -12.19 20.78
C ALA A 188 -8.83 -11.12 19.72
N ILE A 189 -7.75 -10.37 19.93
CA ILE A 189 -7.20 -9.47 18.94
C ILE A 189 -6.18 -10.22 18.09
N LYS A 190 -6.31 -10.13 16.79
CA LYS A 190 -5.40 -10.76 15.82
C LYS A 190 -5.10 -9.79 14.69
N THR A 191 -4.08 -10.08 13.92
CA THR A 191 -3.88 -9.44 12.61
C THR A 191 -5.01 -9.89 11.69
N ILE A 192 -5.83 -8.93 11.24
CA ILE A 192 -6.98 -9.13 10.37
C ILE A 192 -6.61 -8.64 8.99
N GLU A 193 -6.68 -9.48 7.98
CA GLU A 193 -6.59 -9.07 6.59
C GLU A 193 -7.87 -8.34 6.18
N LYS A 194 -7.72 -7.13 5.68
CA LYS A 194 -8.83 -6.34 5.17
C LYS A 194 -9.27 -6.93 3.82
N PRO A 195 -10.54 -7.34 3.66
CA PRO A 195 -11.04 -7.74 2.36
C PRO A 195 -11.02 -6.55 1.41
N VAL A 196 -10.26 -6.65 0.33
CA VAL A 196 -10.21 -5.64 -0.74
C VAL A 196 -10.81 -6.14 -2.04
N VAL A 197 -11.20 -7.41 -2.09
CA VAL A 197 -11.83 -8.05 -3.23
C VAL A 197 -13.26 -8.46 -2.87
N THR A 198 -14.20 -8.08 -3.74
CA THR A 198 -15.59 -8.60 -3.72
C THR A 198 -15.83 -9.32 -5.04
N ARG A 199 -16.47 -10.49 -5.00
CA ARG A 199 -16.83 -11.23 -6.20
C ARG A 199 -18.34 -11.51 -6.29
N LYS A 200 -18.84 -11.62 -7.52
CA LYS A 200 -20.22 -12.00 -7.84
C LYS A 200 -20.23 -12.84 -9.13
N VAL A 201 -21.33 -13.51 -9.40
CA VAL A 201 -21.62 -14.10 -10.71
C VAL A 201 -22.95 -13.57 -11.20
N PHE A 202 -22.96 -13.06 -12.42
CA PHE A 202 -24.17 -12.67 -13.14
C PHE A 202 -24.49 -13.73 -14.20
N THR A 203 -25.78 -14.00 -14.42
CA THR A 203 -26.22 -14.88 -15.50
C THR A 203 -27.11 -14.08 -16.45
N LYS A 204 -26.74 -14.01 -17.71
CA LYS A 204 -27.53 -13.34 -18.76
C LYS A 204 -27.38 -14.06 -20.09
N ASN A 205 -28.48 -14.29 -20.79
CA ASN A 205 -28.51 -15.00 -22.08
C ASN A 205 -27.86 -16.40 -22.04
N GLY A 206 -27.94 -17.10 -20.89
CA GLY A 206 -27.31 -18.40 -20.69
C GLY A 206 -25.80 -18.36 -20.41
N LYS A 207 -25.15 -17.21 -20.49
CA LYS A 207 -23.74 -17.01 -20.15
C LYS A 207 -23.58 -16.62 -18.67
N LYS A 208 -22.55 -17.15 -18.01
CA LYS A 208 -22.15 -16.80 -16.65
C LYS A 208 -20.99 -15.81 -16.70
N ILE A 209 -21.16 -14.65 -16.11
CA ILE A 209 -20.17 -13.57 -16.10
C ILE A 209 -19.66 -13.43 -14.66
N GLY A 210 -18.38 -13.72 -14.46
CA GLY A 210 -17.69 -13.43 -13.20
C GLY A 210 -17.52 -11.90 -13.04
N TYR A 211 -17.58 -11.45 -11.82
CA TYR A 211 -17.33 -10.06 -11.45
C TYR A 211 -16.36 -10.02 -10.28
N ILE A 212 -15.31 -9.25 -10.42
CA ILE A 212 -14.35 -8.91 -9.35
C ILE A 212 -14.31 -7.40 -9.21
N TYR A 213 -14.63 -6.91 -8.01
CA TYR A 213 -14.34 -5.54 -7.60
C TYR A 213 -13.10 -5.53 -6.72
N LEU A 214 -12.09 -4.74 -7.08
CA LEU A 214 -10.88 -4.52 -6.31
C LEU A 214 -10.86 -3.07 -5.81
N SER A 215 -10.95 -2.89 -4.49
CA SER A 215 -11.03 -1.56 -3.87
C SER A 215 -9.67 -0.88 -3.65
N SER A 216 -8.57 -1.65 -3.52
CA SER A 216 -7.22 -1.13 -3.32
C SER A 216 -6.17 -2.19 -3.63
N PHE A 217 -4.97 -1.77 -4.06
CA PHE A 217 -3.81 -2.65 -4.26
C PHE A 217 -2.98 -2.71 -2.97
N THR A 218 -3.41 -3.53 -2.02
CA THR A 218 -2.70 -3.83 -0.77
C THR A 218 -1.68 -4.94 -0.98
N GLU A 219 -0.84 -5.20 0.04
CA GLU A 219 0.17 -6.26 -0.02
C GLU A 219 -0.44 -7.64 -0.34
N ASN A 220 -1.62 -7.94 0.19
CA ASN A 220 -2.30 -9.23 -0.02
C ASN A 220 -3.37 -9.22 -1.12
N SER A 221 -3.57 -8.13 -1.85
CA SER A 221 -4.63 -8.02 -2.87
C SER A 221 -4.47 -9.02 -4.01
N ALA A 222 -3.23 -9.32 -4.42
CA ALA A 222 -2.98 -10.31 -5.46
C ALA A 222 -3.45 -11.72 -5.06
N ASN A 223 -3.22 -12.13 -3.81
CA ASN A 223 -3.70 -13.41 -3.29
C ASN A 223 -5.23 -13.46 -3.22
N GLN A 224 -5.87 -12.35 -2.82
CA GLN A 224 -7.34 -12.26 -2.80
C GLN A 224 -7.93 -12.35 -4.22
N VAL A 225 -7.34 -11.67 -5.20
CA VAL A 225 -7.74 -11.79 -6.63
C VAL A 225 -7.55 -13.22 -7.13
N LYS A 226 -6.40 -13.85 -6.85
CA LYS A 226 -6.14 -15.25 -7.21
C LYS A 226 -7.18 -16.21 -6.65
N THR A 227 -7.56 -16.01 -5.40
CA THR A 227 -8.62 -16.80 -4.75
C THR A 227 -9.97 -16.58 -5.42
N ALA A 228 -10.33 -15.33 -5.69
CA ALA A 228 -11.59 -14.98 -6.35
C ALA A 228 -11.67 -15.56 -7.77
N LEU A 229 -10.60 -15.49 -8.56
CA LEU A 229 -10.53 -16.10 -9.89
C LEU A 229 -10.74 -17.61 -9.82
N LYS A 230 -10.06 -18.31 -8.91
CA LYS A 230 -10.22 -19.74 -8.71
C LYS A 230 -11.64 -20.13 -8.34
N GLU A 231 -12.29 -19.36 -7.46
CA GLU A 231 -13.69 -19.61 -7.07
C GLU A 231 -14.65 -19.37 -8.22
N LEU A 232 -14.45 -18.32 -9.03
CA LEU A 232 -15.23 -18.04 -10.22
C LEU A 232 -15.05 -19.13 -11.29
N ASP A 233 -13.84 -19.66 -11.48
CA ASP A 233 -13.57 -20.78 -12.39
C ASP A 233 -14.30 -22.06 -11.95
N ASN A 234 -14.38 -22.32 -10.64
CA ASN A 234 -15.18 -23.43 -10.10
C ASN A 234 -16.68 -23.27 -10.41
N GLU A 235 -17.18 -22.04 -10.51
CA GLU A 235 -18.54 -21.71 -10.92
C GLU A 235 -18.74 -21.77 -12.43
N LYS A 236 -17.66 -22.04 -13.20
CA LYS A 236 -17.65 -22.16 -14.68
C LYS A 236 -18.16 -20.89 -15.37
N ILE A 237 -17.53 -19.77 -15.06
CA ILE A 237 -17.81 -18.51 -15.73
C ILE A 237 -17.30 -18.54 -17.18
N ASP A 238 -18.01 -17.87 -18.07
CA ASP A 238 -17.66 -17.74 -19.50
C ASP A 238 -16.76 -16.51 -19.74
N SER A 239 -16.90 -15.45 -18.94
CA SER A 239 -16.20 -14.16 -19.08
C SER A 239 -16.07 -13.45 -17.73
N LEU A 240 -15.28 -12.37 -17.69
CA LEU A 240 -14.97 -11.64 -16.46
C LEU A 240 -15.17 -10.12 -16.62
N ILE A 241 -15.78 -9.50 -15.63
CA ILE A 241 -15.73 -8.06 -15.38
C ILE A 241 -14.77 -7.79 -14.26
N PHE A 242 -13.73 -6.99 -14.51
CA PHE A 242 -12.78 -6.53 -13.50
C PHE A 242 -13.03 -5.05 -13.19
N ASP A 243 -13.59 -4.76 -12.01
CA ASP A 243 -13.98 -3.41 -11.62
C ASP A 243 -12.94 -2.77 -10.70
N VAL A 244 -12.34 -1.68 -11.15
CA VAL A 244 -11.41 -0.85 -10.38
C VAL A 244 -11.91 0.60 -10.26
N ARG A 245 -13.21 0.82 -10.40
CA ARG A 245 -13.81 2.13 -10.14
C ARG A 245 -13.59 2.55 -8.70
N SER A 246 -13.30 3.82 -8.48
CA SER A 246 -12.99 4.42 -7.16
C SER A 246 -11.75 3.82 -6.47
N ASN A 247 -10.97 2.98 -7.14
CA ASN A 247 -9.71 2.46 -6.64
C ASN A 247 -8.56 3.43 -6.97
N THR A 248 -7.97 4.05 -5.96
CA THR A 248 -6.89 5.03 -6.12
C THR A 248 -5.48 4.42 -6.29
N GLY A 249 -5.40 3.09 -6.43
CA GLY A 249 -4.16 2.35 -6.60
C GLY A 249 -3.65 1.71 -5.30
N GLY A 250 -2.35 1.64 -5.16
CA GLY A 250 -1.62 1.04 -4.05
C GLY A 250 -0.26 0.52 -4.50
N TYR A 251 0.13 -0.67 -4.04
CA TYR A 251 1.44 -1.26 -4.35
C TYR A 251 1.61 -1.63 -5.83
N LEU A 252 2.74 -1.21 -6.40
CA LEU A 252 3.15 -1.58 -7.76
C LEU A 252 3.43 -3.09 -7.90
N THR A 253 3.98 -3.72 -6.87
CA THR A 253 4.18 -5.16 -6.82
C THR A 253 2.86 -5.91 -6.95
N SER A 254 1.84 -5.49 -6.23
CA SER A 254 0.53 -6.14 -6.25
C SER A 254 -0.15 -6.07 -7.63
N VAL A 255 -0.06 -4.94 -8.34
CA VAL A 255 -0.62 -4.86 -9.70
C VAL A 255 0.19 -5.70 -10.67
N THR A 256 1.52 -5.78 -10.50
CA THR A 256 2.38 -6.65 -11.30
C THR A 256 1.99 -8.14 -11.12
N ASP A 257 1.81 -8.57 -9.88
CA ASP A 257 1.42 -9.95 -9.56
C ASP A 257 0.02 -10.28 -10.09
N ILE A 258 -0.93 -9.34 -10.05
CA ILE A 258 -2.26 -9.53 -10.65
C ILE A 258 -2.16 -9.63 -12.17
N LEU A 259 -1.41 -8.73 -12.84
CA LEU A 259 -1.24 -8.77 -14.29
C LEU A 259 -0.59 -10.07 -14.77
N ASN A 260 0.33 -10.63 -14.00
CA ASN A 260 0.95 -11.92 -14.27
C ASN A 260 -0.04 -13.11 -14.24
N MET A 261 -1.26 -12.95 -13.72
CA MET A 261 -2.33 -13.97 -13.79
C MET A 261 -3.12 -13.90 -15.10
N PHE A 262 -3.04 -12.79 -15.83
CA PHE A 262 -3.82 -12.53 -17.03
C PHE A 262 -3.03 -12.62 -18.33
N LEU A 263 -1.77 -12.13 -18.30
CA LEU A 263 -1.01 -11.90 -19.52
C LEU A 263 -0.18 -13.13 -19.90
N LYS A 264 0.14 -13.24 -21.18
CA LYS A 264 1.06 -14.27 -21.70
C LYS A 264 2.48 -13.89 -21.39
N LYS A 265 3.30 -14.88 -21.10
CA LYS A 265 4.73 -14.73 -20.92
C LYS A 265 5.37 -13.89 -22.04
N GLY A 266 6.09 -12.86 -21.66
CA GLY A 266 6.79 -11.96 -22.57
C GLY A 266 5.94 -10.76 -23.04
N HIS A 267 4.65 -10.70 -22.69
CA HIS A 267 3.85 -9.49 -22.93
C HIS A 267 4.30 -8.36 -21.99
N VAL A 268 4.24 -7.14 -22.50
CA VAL A 268 4.61 -5.96 -21.72
C VAL A 268 3.54 -5.67 -20.66
N LEU A 269 3.95 -5.50 -19.43
CA LEU A 269 3.09 -5.03 -18.34
C LEU A 269 3.02 -3.49 -18.34
N TYR A 270 4.14 -2.85 -18.21
CA TYR A 270 4.33 -1.39 -18.21
C TYR A 270 5.82 -1.05 -18.34
N SER A 271 6.16 0.23 -18.48
CA SER A 271 7.55 0.70 -18.38
C SER A 271 7.68 1.76 -17.28
N LEU A 272 8.84 1.79 -16.62
CA LEU A 272 9.23 2.85 -15.68
C LEU A 272 10.39 3.66 -16.24
N GLU A 273 10.38 4.96 -16.00
CA GLU A 273 11.47 5.87 -16.29
C GLU A 273 11.93 6.54 -15.00
N GLU A 274 13.09 6.12 -14.50
CA GLU A 274 13.77 6.63 -13.33
C GLU A 274 14.94 7.51 -13.78
N LYS A 275 14.93 8.81 -13.43
CA LYS A 275 15.93 9.77 -13.93
C LYS A 275 16.06 9.64 -15.46
N ASN A 276 17.15 9.09 -15.96
CA ASN A 276 17.41 8.94 -17.40
C ASN A 276 17.40 7.46 -17.85
N LYS A 277 16.88 6.53 -17.03
CA LYS A 277 16.83 5.11 -17.34
C LYS A 277 15.39 4.65 -17.48
N LYS A 278 15.03 4.14 -18.65
CA LYS A 278 13.75 3.49 -18.90
C LYS A 278 13.91 1.97 -18.81
N GLN A 279 13.03 1.33 -18.07
CA GLN A 279 12.97 -0.12 -17.91
C GLN A 279 11.56 -0.61 -18.23
N THR A 280 11.47 -1.64 -19.09
CA THR A 280 10.19 -2.28 -19.43
C THR A 280 10.04 -3.57 -18.62
N TYR A 281 8.86 -3.76 -18.06
CA TYR A 281 8.48 -4.94 -17.28
C TYR A 281 7.60 -5.84 -18.15
N TYR A 282 7.89 -7.13 -18.10
CA TYR A 282 7.24 -8.15 -18.90
C TYR A 282 6.65 -9.23 -17.99
N ASP A 283 5.60 -9.87 -18.43
CA ASP A 283 5.14 -11.09 -17.80
C ASP A 283 6.21 -12.17 -17.89
N THR A 284 6.49 -12.81 -16.76
CA THR A 284 7.50 -13.88 -16.63
C THR A 284 6.89 -15.23 -16.29
N THR A 285 5.58 -15.30 -16.06
CA THR A 285 4.86 -16.51 -15.66
C THR A 285 4.52 -17.40 -16.85
N LYS A 286 3.91 -18.55 -16.57
CA LYS A 286 3.32 -19.43 -17.59
C LYS A 286 1.80 -19.42 -17.53
N GLU A 287 1.24 -18.72 -16.54
CA GLU A 287 -0.18 -18.59 -16.38
C GLU A 287 -0.72 -17.67 -17.49
N GLU A 288 -1.86 -17.99 -18.02
CA GLU A 288 -2.57 -17.22 -19.04
C GLU A 288 -4.06 -17.33 -18.75
N TYR A 289 -4.71 -16.18 -18.62
CA TYR A 289 -6.17 -16.14 -18.55
C TYR A 289 -6.75 -16.24 -19.97
N ASP A 290 -7.80 -17.02 -20.17
CA ASP A 290 -8.29 -17.38 -21.49
C ASP A 290 -9.72 -16.89 -21.81
N LYS A 291 -10.32 -16.11 -20.88
CA LYS A 291 -11.70 -15.63 -21.03
C LYS A 291 -11.74 -14.17 -21.42
N ASP A 292 -12.81 -13.75 -22.10
CA ASP A 292 -13.03 -12.34 -22.38
C ASP A 292 -13.14 -11.51 -21.11
N VAL A 293 -12.46 -10.36 -21.11
CA VAL A 293 -12.38 -9.44 -19.96
C VAL A 293 -12.92 -8.07 -20.34
N VAL A 294 -13.77 -7.53 -19.48
CA VAL A 294 -14.14 -6.11 -19.48
C VAL A 294 -13.61 -5.47 -18.20
N VAL A 295 -12.96 -4.31 -18.33
CA VAL A 295 -12.46 -3.53 -17.16
C VAL A 295 -13.33 -2.30 -16.97
N LEU A 296 -13.84 -2.10 -15.75
CA LEU A 296 -14.59 -0.91 -15.36
C LEU A 296 -13.67 0.12 -14.71
N ILE A 297 -13.69 1.36 -15.21
CA ILE A 297 -12.92 2.48 -14.67
C ILE A 297 -13.79 3.73 -14.48
N ASP A 298 -13.35 4.63 -13.59
CA ASP A 298 -13.95 5.93 -13.39
C ASP A 298 -12.89 7.02 -13.15
N ARG A 299 -13.33 8.27 -12.92
CA ARG A 299 -12.45 9.42 -12.65
C ARG A 299 -11.61 9.30 -11.39
N LYS A 300 -11.93 8.36 -10.49
CA LYS A 300 -11.17 8.08 -9.26
C LYS A 300 -10.22 6.89 -9.41
N THR A 301 -10.34 6.13 -10.51
CA THR A 301 -9.38 5.08 -10.86
C THR A 301 -8.01 5.72 -11.10
N ALA A 302 -6.99 5.38 -10.30
CA ALA A 302 -5.69 6.06 -10.33
C ALA A 302 -4.50 5.12 -10.12
N SER A 303 -3.30 5.49 -10.64
CA SER A 303 -2.02 4.83 -10.35
C SER A 303 -2.02 3.34 -10.72
N ALA A 304 -1.80 2.41 -9.76
CA ALA A 304 -1.81 0.96 -10.00
C ALA A 304 -3.08 0.48 -10.72
N SER A 305 -4.25 1.09 -10.44
CA SER A 305 -5.50 0.79 -11.16
C SER A 305 -5.44 1.18 -12.63
N GLU A 306 -4.73 2.27 -12.95
CA GLU A 306 -4.52 2.71 -14.33
C GLU A 306 -3.50 1.79 -15.04
N ILE A 307 -2.48 1.32 -14.32
CA ILE A 307 -1.55 0.30 -14.84
C ILE A 307 -2.33 -0.97 -15.18
N LEU A 308 -3.19 -1.47 -14.28
CA LEU A 308 -4.03 -2.64 -14.54
C LEU A 308 -4.89 -2.42 -15.80
N ALA A 309 -5.64 -1.33 -15.83
CA ALA A 309 -6.58 -1.05 -16.93
C ALA A 309 -5.87 -0.90 -18.28
N SER A 310 -4.73 -0.18 -18.32
CA SER A 310 -3.97 -0.01 -19.57
C SER A 310 -3.33 -1.31 -20.03
N SER A 311 -2.79 -2.11 -19.11
CA SER A 311 -2.12 -3.37 -19.45
C SER A 311 -3.13 -4.42 -19.92
N LEU A 312 -4.29 -4.52 -19.26
CA LEU A 312 -5.36 -5.39 -19.74
C LEU A 312 -5.93 -4.92 -21.08
N LYS A 313 -6.03 -3.60 -21.31
CA LYS A 313 -6.46 -3.05 -22.59
C LYS A 313 -5.47 -3.32 -23.73
N GLU A 314 -4.20 -3.02 -23.51
CA GLU A 314 -3.18 -2.96 -24.59
C GLU A 314 -2.44 -4.29 -24.79
N SER A 315 -2.22 -5.08 -23.73
CA SER A 315 -1.48 -6.36 -23.82
C SER A 315 -2.38 -7.59 -23.77
N TYR A 316 -3.57 -7.51 -23.14
CA TYR A 316 -4.53 -8.61 -23.09
C TYR A 316 -5.61 -8.51 -24.16
N GLY A 317 -6.03 -7.28 -24.53
CA GLY A 317 -7.14 -7.04 -25.45
C GLY A 317 -8.49 -6.82 -24.75
N ALA A 318 -8.50 -6.56 -23.44
CA ALA A 318 -9.72 -6.29 -22.68
C ALA A 318 -10.41 -5.00 -23.14
N ILE A 319 -11.73 -4.99 -23.11
CA ILE A 319 -12.53 -3.79 -23.37
C ILE A 319 -12.63 -2.98 -22.08
N VAL A 320 -12.26 -1.71 -22.15
CA VAL A 320 -12.37 -0.78 -21.01
C VAL A 320 -13.66 0.03 -21.14
N VAL A 321 -14.49 0.00 -20.10
CA VAL A 321 -15.80 0.69 -20.04
C VAL A 321 -15.82 1.67 -18.87
N GLY A 322 -16.46 2.81 -19.04
CA GLY A 322 -16.65 3.81 -17.98
C GLY A 322 -16.28 5.22 -18.40
N THR A 323 -15.61 5.97 -17.52
CA THR A 323 -15.15 7.33 -17.81
C THR A 323 -13.62 7.40 -17.72
N THR A 324 -13.02 8.43 -18.35
CA THR A 324 -11.56 8.66 -18.29
C THR A 324 -11.07 8.64 -16.85
N SER A 325 -9.97 7.92 -16.60
CA SER A 325 -9.36 7.77 -15.28
C SER A 325 -8.66 9.04 -14.80
N TYR A 326 -8.04 9.00 -13.64
CA TYR A 326 -7.49 10.18 -12.96
C TYR A 326 -6.26 10.78 -13.65
N GLY A 327 -5.37 9.98 -14.22
CA GLY A 327 -4.13 10.44 -14.85
C GLY A 327 -2.95 10.58 -13.88
N LYS A 328 -2.71 9.59 -13.01
CA LYS A 328 -1.54 9.55 -12.15
C LYS A 328 -0.41 8.75 -12.77
N GLY A 329 0.39 9.41 -13.64
CA GLY A 329 1.51 8.81 -14.37
C GLY A 329 2.83 8.71 -13.59
N LYS A 330 2.80 8.91 -12.26
CA LYS A 330 4.00 8.98 -11.41
C LYS A 330 3.99 7.89 -10.33
N VAL A 331 5.19 7.36 -10.05
CA VAL A 331 5.42 6.37 -9.00
C VAL A 331 6.14 7.02 -7.83
N GLN A 332 5.64 6.78 -6.61
CA GLN A 332 6.25 7.25 -5.38
C GLN A 332 6.90 6.10 -4.63
N ASN A 333 8.05 6.40 -4.02
CA ASN A 333 8.66 5.59 -2.99
C ASN A 333 8.48 6.27 -1.63
N THR A 334 8.58 5.48 -0.58
CA THR A 334 8.58 5.95 0.80
C THR A 334 9.94 5.68 1.43
N TYR A 335 10.39 6.62 2.25
CA TYR A 335 11.60 6.46 3.05
C TYR A 335 11.30 6.86 4.50
N ARG A 336 11.42 5.91 5.42
CA ARG A 336 11.15 6.14 6.84
C ARG A 336 12.31 6.88 7.48
N LEU A 337 12.05 8.08 7.98
CA LEU A 337 13.05 8.91 8.69
C LEU A 337 13.14 8.51 10.16
N THR A 338 12.00 8.32 10.81
CA THR A 338 11.88 7.87 12.19
C THR A 338 10.78 6.81 12.30
N LYS A 339 10.52 6.29 13.51
CA LYS A 339 9.39 5.36 13.72
C LYS A 339 8.06 5.95 13.24
N ASN A 340 7.89 7.26 13.38
CA ASN A 340 6.61 7.93 13.18
C ASN A 340 6.58 8.90 12.00
N THR A 341 7.65 9.07 11.24
CA THR A 341 7.72 10.03 10.14
C THR A 341 8.34 9.43 8.90
N MET A 342 7.87 9.87 7.73
CA MET A 342 8.23 9.28 6.46
C MET A 342 8.31 10.35 5.36
N LEU A 343 9.24 10.18 4.44
CA LEU A 343 9.22 10.88 3.16
C LEU A 343 8.46 10.01 2.15
N LYS A 344 7.51 10.61 1.46
CA LYS A 344 6.91 10.05 0.25
C LYS A 344 7.32 10.94 -0.91
N TYR A 345 7.98 10.38 -1.92
CA TYR A 345 8.55 11.18 -3.00
C TYR A 345 8.50 10.43 -4.33
N THR A 346 8.32 11.19 -5.40
CA THR A 346 8.26 10.65 -6.76
C THR A 346 9.64 10.21 -7.22
N THR A 347 9.76 8.96 -7.66
CA THR A 347 11.00 8.35 -8.13
C THR A 347 10.99 8.02 -9.60
N ALA A 348 9.80 7.80 -10.19
CA ALA A 348 9.67 7.40 -11.57
C ALA A 348 8.39 7.97 -12.23
N LYS A 349 8.40 8.00 -13.55
CA LYS A 349 7.22 8.06 -14.40
C LYS A 349 6.94 6.66 -14.92
N TRP A 350 5.67 6.32 -15.10
CA TRP A 350 5.31 5.08 -15.74
C TRP A 350 4.60 5.31 -17.08
N TYR A 351 4.67 4.31 -17.95
CA TYR A 351 4.12 4.32 -19.30
C TYR A 351 3.34 3.04 -19.53
N THR A 352 2.29 3.14 -20.34
CA THR A 352 1.48 1.99 -20.77
C THR A 352 2.34 0.99 -21.58
N PRO A 353 1.85 -0.24 -21.81
CA PRO A 353 2.54 -1.21 -22.67
C PRO A 353 2.95 -0.65 -24.04
N LEU A 354 2.11 0.18 -24.66
CA LEU A 354 2.41 0.85 -25.94
C LEU A 354 3.34 2.07 -25.80
N GLY A 355 3.80 2.39 -24.58
CA GLY A 355 4.75 3.47 -24.31
C GLY A 355 4.11 4.85 -24.14
N ASN A 356 2.79 4.94 -24.01
CA ASN A 356 2.08 6.21 -23.82
C ASN A 356 2.18 6.70 -22.35
N SER A 357 2.40 8.00 -22.17
CA SER A 357 2.24 8.65 -20.86
C SER A 357 0.77 8.93 -20.60
N ILE A 358 0.33 8.66 -19.38
CA ILE A 358 -1.04 8.97 -18.93
C ILE A 358 -1.08 10.13 -17.92
N ASP A 359 0.08 10.69 -17.60
CA ASP A 359 0.19 11.73 -16.57
C ASP A 359 -0.66 12.94 -16.95
N GLU A 360 -1.59 13.32 -16.04
CA GLU A 360 -2.59 14.38 -16.22
C GLU A 360 -3.63 14.15 -17.35
N VAL A 361 -3.57 13.01 -18.04
CA VAL A 361 -4.46 12.66 -19.17
C VAL A 361 -5.43 11.55 -18.79
N GLY A 362 -4.95 10.51 -18.09
CA GLY A 362 -5.71 9.31 -17.74
C GLY A 362 -5.85 8.31 -18.88
N ILE A 363 -6.51 7.20 -18.56
CA ILE A 363 -6.86 6.13 -19.50
C ILE A 363 -8.24 6.44 -20.09
N THR A 364 -8.31 6.63 -21.40
CA THR A 364 -9.58 6.76 -22.11
C THR A 364 -10.20 5.38 -22.32
N PRO A 365 -11.45 5.13 -21.85
CA PRO A 365 -12.12 3.86 -22.07
C PRO A 365 -12.41 3.65 -23.55
N GLY A 366 -12.47 2.38 -23.98
CA GLY A 366 -12.92 2.02 -25.33
C GLY A 366 -14.43 2.23 -25.52
N VAL A 367 -15.19 2.10 -24.44
CA VAL A 367 -16.64 2.37 -24.41
C VAL A 367 -16.91 3.41 -23.32
N TYR A 368 -17.16 4.65 -23.73
CA TYR A 368 -17.41 5.74 -22.80
C TYR A 368 -18.85 5.71 -22.28
N VAL A 369 -19.04 5.58 -20.98
CA VAL A 369 -20.34 5.53 -20.31
C VAL A 369 -20.28 6.37 -19.03
N ASN A 370 -21.05 7.47 -18.99
CA ASN A 370 -21.23 8.21 -17.73
C ASN A 370 -22.12 7.40 -16.77
N LEU A 371 -21.76 7.43 -15.48
CA LEU A 371 -22.62 6.81 -14.47
C LEU A 371 -23.94 7.58 -14.36
N ASP A 372 -25.05 6.84 -14.39
CA ASP A 372 -26.40 7.42 -14.34
C ASP A 372 -26.67 8.04 -12.96
N LYS A 373 -27.44 9.15 -12.97
CA LYS A 373 -27.93 9.79 -11.74
C LYS A 373 -28.83 8.87 -10.90
N ASN A 374 -29.47 7.89 -11.52
CA ASN A 374 -30.30 6.90 -10.84
C ASN A 374 -29.46 6.02 -9.92
N TYR A 375 -28.24 5.63 -10.34
CA TYR A 375 -27.32 4.89 -9.48
C TYR A 375 -26.98 5.69 -8.21
N ALA A 376 -26.73 7.00 -8.34
CA ALA A 376 -26.42 7.83 -7.18
C ALA A 376 -27.58 7.94 -6.16
N LYS A 377 -28.84 7.77 -6.61
CA LYS A 377 -30.04 7.80 -5.76
C LYS A 377 -30.35 6.45 -5.13
N ASN A 378 -30.10 5.38 -5.83
CA ASN A 378 -30.37 4.01 -5.40
C ASN A 378 -29.26 3.08 -5.91
N PRO A 379 -28.09 3.01 -5.23
CA PRO A 379 -26.97 2.19 -5.67
C PRO A 379 -27.29 0.69 -5.60
N CYS A 380 -27.46 0.06 -6.75
CA CYS A 380 -27.57 -1.39 -6.89
C CYS A 380 -27.11 -1.83 -8.28
N ASP A 381 -26.89 -3.13 -8.45
CA ASP A 381 -26.36 -3.66 -9.71
C ASP A 381 -27.28 -3.35 -10.91
N ASP A 382 -28.59 -3.31 -10.73
CA ASP A 382 -29.57 -3.03 -11.78
C ASP A 382 -29.57 -1.57 -12.23
N THR A 383 -29.22 -0.64 -11.34
CA THR A 383 -29.15 0.81 -11.66
C THR A 383 -27.76 1.22 -12.13
N ASP A 384 -26.76 0.34 -12.06
CA ASP A 384 -25.39 0.58 -12.52
C ASP A 384 -25.31 0.40 -14.04
N ASN A 385 -25.56 1.47 -14.78
CA ASN A 385 -25.56 1.43 -16.24
C ASN A 385 -24.17 1.12 -16.84
N GLN A 386 -23.07 1.39 -16.13
CA GLN A 386 -21.73 0.98 -16.56
C GLN A 386 -21.54 -0.53 -16.44
N LEU A 387 -21.96 -1.12 -15.31
CA LEU A 387 -21.98 -2.56 -15.10
C LEU A 387 -22.89 -3.26 -16.10
N GLN A 388 -24.11 -2.73 -16.32
CA GLN A 388 -25.04 -3.27 -17.31
C GLN A 388 -24.47 -3.24 -18.73
N LYS A 389 -23.71 -2.19 -19.09
CA LYS A 389 -23.02 -2.12 -20.38
C LYS A 389 -21.90 -3.15 -20.51
N ALA A 390 -21.14 -3.38 -19.45
CA ALA A 390 -20.13 -4.43 -19.42
C ALA A 390 -20.75 -5.83 -19.60
N ILE A 391 -21.86 -6.11 -18.92
CA ILE A 391 -22.62 -7.35 -19.08
C ILE A 391 -23.15 -7.50 -20.51
N GLU A 392 -23.71 -6.44 -21.11
CA GLU A 392 -24.18 -6.45 -22.49
C GLU A 392 -23.06 -6.84 -23.46
N ILE A 393 -21.88 -6.24 -23.34
CA ILE A 393 -20.71 -6.50 -24.22
C ILE A 393 -20.31 -7.99 -24.14
N LEU A 394 -20.29 -8.59 -22.96
CA LEU A 394 -19.88 -10.00 -22.77
C LEU A 394 -20.96 -11.01 -23.13
N THR A 395 -22.17 -10.56 -23.42
CA THR A 395 -23.32 -11.45 -23.77
C THR A 395 -23.80 -11.30 -25.20
N GLN A 396 -23.19 -10.44 -25.99
CA GLN A 396 -23.31 -10.39 -27.44
C GLN A 396 -22.51 -11.53 -28.09
#